data_7a82e3230bec389c0a484a957d482950
#
_entry.id   7a82e3230bec389c0a484a957d482950
#
_cell.length_a   1.000
_cell.length_b   1.000
_cell.length_c   1.000
_cell.angle_alpha   90.00
_cell.angle_beta   90.00
_cell.angle_gamma   90.00
#
_symmetry.space_group_name_H-M   'P 1'
#
loop_
_entity.id
_entity.type
_entity.pdbx_description
1 polymer ?
#
loop_
_entity_poly.entity_id
_entity_poly.type
_entity_poly.pdbx_seq_one_letter_code
_entity_poly.pdbx_strand_id
1 'polypeptide(L)'
;MIACRPAPRSPVSTGELGRYRPAGRPYGLDRDVGSISYEAVAVVRRRGRRAMTVDVGLKRELEAKVYAGERLTRADGIALYASDDLAWLGRLAHHRRTELNGDRVMFNVNRHLNLTNVCSASCAYCSFQRKPGEKDAYTMRIDEAVRKAKEMEDEQLTELHIVNGLHPTLPWRYYPKVLRELKAALPNVKLKCFTATEVQWFEKISGLSADEILDELMDAGLESLTGGGAEIFDWEVRQHIVDHACHWEDWSRIHRLAHGKGMKTPSTMLYGHIEEPRHRVDHVLRLRELQDETGGFAVFIPLRYQHDFVDSADGKIRNRIQAQTTMAAPAESLKTFAVSRLLFDNVPHVKCFWVMHGLSVAQLSLNFGVDDLDGSVVEYKITHDADSYGTPATMHRDDLLHLIWDAGFQPVERNTRYEVVREYDAPVSLAERRREPQQVWA
;
A
#
# COMPACT_ATOMS: atom_id res chain seq x y z
N MET A 1 -49.13 39.88 25.43
CA MET A 1 -47.99 39.55 26.31
C MET A 1 -48.35 38.29 27.08
N ILE A 2 -47.89 37.13 26.61
CA ILE A 2 -47.90 35.88 27.37
C ILE A 2 -46.54 35.22 27.06
N ALA A 3 -45.67 35.18 28.09
CA ALA A 3 -44.35 34.64 28.02
C ALA A 3 -44.38 33.11 28.17
N CYS A 4 -43.91 32.37 27.20
CA CYS A 4 -43.64 30.95 27.33
C CYS A 4 -42.23 30.74 27.92
N ARG A 5 -42.20 30.04 29.07
CA ARG A 5 -40.94 29.54 29.68
C ARG A 5 -40.48 28.28 28.98
N PRO A 6 -39.18 28.08 28.78
CA PRO A 6 -38.68 26.81 28.25
C PRO A 6 -38.61 25.73 29.34
N ALA A 7 -38.93 24.48 28.94
CA ALA A 7 -38.86 23.28 29.77
C ALA A 7 -37.40 22.85 30.05
N PRO A 8 -37.13 22.17 31.19
CA PRO A 8 -35.79 21.76 31.56
C PRO A 8 -35.27 20.61 30.68
N ARG A 9 -34.02 20.71 30.24
CA ARG A 9 -33.29 19.64 29.53
C ARG A 9 -32.88 18.56 30.53
N SER A 10 -33.24 17.32 30.26
CA SER A 10 -32.74 16.15 30.95
C SER A 10 -31.26 15.91 30.56
N PRO A 11 -30.38 15.46 31.45
CA PRO A 11 -29.01 15.14 31.11
C PRO A 11 -28.96 13.85 30.27
N VAL A 12 -28.30 13.93 29.10
CA VAL A 12 -27.92 12.75 28.29
C VAL A 12 -26.80 12.06 29.04
N SER A 13 -27.02 10.84 29.45
CA SER A 13 -26.01 9.97 30.04
C SER A 13 -24.90 9.71 28.99
N THR A 14 -23.68 10.09 29.33
CA THR A 14 -22.48 9.65 28.64
C THR A 14 -22.29 8.16 28.87
N GLY A 15 -22.75 7.34 27.91
CA GLY A 15 -22.44 5.93 27.87
C GLY A 15 -20.92 5.75 27.73
N GLU A 16 -20.32 5.09 28.68
CA GLU A 16 -18.94 4.66 28.64
C GLU A 16 -18.72 3.83 27.36
N LEU A 17 -17.82 4.30 26.50
CA LEU A 17 -17.27 3.53 25.41
C LEU A 17 -16.51 2.35 26.04
N GLY A 18 -17.16 1.19 26.03
CA GLY A 18 -16.58 -0.05 26.49
C GLY A 18 -15.25 -0.30 25.77
N ARG A 19 -14.16 -0.30 26.55
CA ARG A 19 -12.85 -0.72 26.08
C ARG A 19 -12.95 -2.18 25.67
N TYR A 20 -12.89 -2.43 24.36
CA TYR A 20 -12.81 -3.77 23.82
C TYR A 20 -11.54 -4.45 24.36
N ARG A 21 -11.72 -5.50 25.19
CA ARG A 21 -10.65 -6.44 25.52
C ARG A 21 -10.73 -7.57 24.51
N PRO A 22 -9.68 -7.84 23.72
CA PRO A 22 -9.69 -8.99 22.85
C PRO A 22 -9.73 -10.26 23.70
N ALA A 23 -10.76 -11.07 23.51
CA ALA A 23 -10.85 -12.43 24.02
C ALA A 23 -10.06 -13.31 23.03
N GLY A 24 -8.81 -13.56 23.34
CA GLY A 24 -7.92 -14.45 22.58
C GLY A 24 -6.50 -14.30 23.07
N ARG A 25 -5.89 -15.41 23.50
CA ARG A 25 -4.46 -15.43 23.83
C ARG A 25 -3.66 -14.94 22.63
N PRO A 26 -2.57 -14.15 22.81
CA PRO A 26 -1.67 -13.85 21.72
C PRO A 26 -1.21 -15.17 21.09
N TYR A 27 -1.23 -15.24 19.77
CA TYR A 27 -0.74 -16.38 19.00
C TYR A 27 0.59 -16.82 19.60
N GLY A 28 0.67 -18.08 20.00
CA GLY A 28 1.79 -18.64 20.71
C GLY A 28 3.07 -18.37 19.95
N LEU A 29 4.00 -17.73 20.63
CA LEU A 29 5.39 -17.71 20.21
C LEU A 29 5.83 -19.17 20.14
N ASP A 30 5.90 -19.70 18.93
CA ASP A 30 6.44 -21.03 18.68
C ASP A 30 7.88 -21.04 19.18
N ARG A 31 8.16 -21.91 20.16
CA ARG A 31 9.45 -21.99 20.85
C ARG A 31 10.50 -22.78 20.07
N ASP A 32 10.27 -23.05 18.80
CA ASP A 32 11.26 -23.65 17.90
C ASP A 32 11.98 -22.60 17.07
N VAL A 33 12.67 -21.69 17.76
CA VAL A 33 13.75 -20.93 17.13
C VAL A 33 14.95 -21.88 17.11
N GLY A 34 15.15 -22.57 15.97
CA GLY A 34 16.41 -23.25 15.70
C GLY A 34 17.55 -22.27 16.03
N SER A 35 18.45 -22.67 16.90
CA SER A 35 19.51 -21.85 17.47
C SER A 35 20.46 -21.33 16.36
N ILE A 36 20.08 -20.22 15.72
CA ILE A 36 21.10 -19.36 15.10
C ILE A 36 21.83 -18.74 16.29
N SER A 37 23.12 -19.06 16.44
CA SER A 37 23.91 -18.49 17.52
C SER A 37 23.92 -16.97 17.32
N TYR A 38 23.39 -16.23 18.30
CA TYR A 38 23.42 -14.77 18.33
C TYR A 38 24.84 -14.18 18.22
N GLU A 39 25.86 -15.03 18.26
CA GLU A 39 27.27 -14.69 18.11
C GLU A 39 27.67 -14.30 16.68
N ALA A 40 26.88 -14.70 15.65
CA ALA A 40 27.16 -14.30 14.24
C ALA A 40 26.79 -12.84 13.94
N VAL A 41 26.11 -12.15 14.87
CA VAL A 41 25.72 -10.75 14.70
C VAL A 41 26.57 -9.88 15.63
N ALA A 42 27.70 -9.36 15.12
CA ALA A 42 28.57 -8.46 15.85
C ALA A 42 27.98 -7.05 15.95
N VAL A 43 27.94 -6.51 17.19
CA VAL A 43 27.46 -5.16 17.44
C VAL A 43 28.63 -4.18 17.41
N VAL A 44 28.70 -3.34 16.35
CA VAL A 44 29.69 -2.27 16.26
C VAL A 44 29.06 -0.92 16.68
N ARG A 45 29.57 -0.35 17.75
CA ARG A 45 29.17 0.99 18.19
C ARG A 45 29.85 2.06 17.34
N ARG A 46 29.10 2.77 16.49
CA ARG A 46 29.53 4.06 15.93
C ARG A 46 28.51 5.13 16.33
N ARG A 47 28.96 6.13 17.06
CA ARG A 47 28.23 7.37 17.45
C ARG A 47 26.82 7.13 18.00
N GLY A 48 26.69 6.28 19.02
CA GLY A 48 25.43 6.11 19.75
C GLY A 48 24.37 5.22 19.12
N ARG A 49 24.53 4.73 17.86
CA ARG A 49 23.67 3.71 17.26
C ARG A 49 24.39 2.35 17.26
N ARG A 50 23.73 1.32 17.75
CA ARG A 50 24.18 -0.07 17.58
C ARG A 50 23.97 -0.46 16.11
N ALA A 51 25.01 -0.43 15.29
CA ALA A 51 24.95 -1.05 13.97
C ALA A 51 25.12 -2.57 14.15
N MET A 52 24.16 -3.34 13.71
CA MET A 52 24.31 -4.80 13.54
C MET A 52 24.94 -5.01 12.17
N THR A 53 26.14 -5.61 12.13
CA THR A 53 26.75 -6.02 10.87
C THR A 53 26.52 -7.50 10.66
N VAL A 54 25.98 -7.87 9.52
CA VAL A 54 25.83 -9.27 9.09
C VAL A 54 27.22 -9.74 8.67
N ASP A 55 27.75 -10.78 9.28
CA ASP A 55 29.06 -11.32 8.93
C ASP A 55 29.04 -12.04 7.57
N VAL A 56 30.23 -12.33 7.05
CA VAL A 56 30.41 -12.94 5.70
C VAL A 56 29.83 -14.36 5.67
N GLY A 57 29.87 -15.10 6.77
CA GLY A 57 29.34 -16.47 6.88
C GLY A 57 27.81 -16.47 6.71
N LEU A 58 27.12 -15.63 7.49
CA LEU A 58 25.66 -15.49 7.41
C LEU A 58 25.21 -14.94 6.04
N LYS A 59 25.97 -14.01 5.43
CA LYS A 59 25.67 -13.57 4.05
C LYS A 59 25.71 -14.72 3.06
N ARG A 60 26.71 -15.59 3.12
CA ARG A 60 26.81 -16.77 2.24
C ARG A 60 25.68 -17.76 2.47
N GLU A 61 25.27 -17.98 3.72
CA GLU A 61 24.15 -18.83 4.03
C GLU A 61 22.83 -18.29 3.45
N LEU A 62 22.55 -17.00 3.67
CA LEU A 62 21.36 -16.33 3.12
C LEU A 62 21.37 -16.34 1.58
N GLU A 63 22.51 -16.09 0.97
CA GLU A 63 22.70 -16.13 -0.48
C GLU A 63 22.43 -17.54 -1.03
N ALA A 64 22.94 -18.58 -0.38
CA ALA A 64 22.68 -19.96 -0.77
C ALA A 64 21.19 -20.32 -0.68
N LYS A 65 20.49 -19.93 0.39
CA LYS A 65 19.05 -20.12 0.54
C LYS A 65 18.27 -19.45 -0.61
N VAL A 66 18.60 -18.20 -0.92
CA VAL A 66 17.90 -17.45 -1.99
C VAL A 66 18.09 -18.11 -3.35
N TYR A 67 19.33 -18.49 -3.71
CA TYR A 67 19.61 -19.16 -5.00
C TYR A 67 19.06 -20.58 -5.07
N ALA A 68 18.89 -21.26 -3.92
CA ALA A 68 18.22 -22.56 -3.86
C ALA A 68 16.68 -22.45 -3.89
N GLY A 69 16.12 -21.24 -3.86
CA GLY A 69 14.68 -21.03 -3.77
C GLY A 69 14.09 -21.42 -2.42
N GLU A 70 14.91 -21.52 -1.37
CA GLU A 70 14.45 -21.86 -0.04
C GLU A 70 13.68 -20.70 0.59
N ARG A 71 12.63 -21.04 1.32
CA ARG A 71 11.79 -20.06 2.01
C ARG A 71 12.52 -19.46 3.21
N LEU A 72 12.66 -18.12 3.21
CA LEU A 72 13.34 -17.42 4.29
C LEU A 72 12.49 -17.36 5.57
N THR A 73 13.15 -17.46 6.70
CA THR A 73 12.55 -17.39 8.04
C THR A 73 12.44 -15.96 8.56
N ARG A 74 11.79 -15.78 9.71
CA ARG A 74 11.77 -14.50 10.45
C ARG A 74 13.19 -14.02 10.78
N ALA A 75 14.07 -14.94 11.24
CA ALA A 75 15.45 -14.61 11.59
C ALA A 75 16.24 -14.15 10.36
N ASP A 76 16.06 -14.81 9.21
CA ASP A 76 16.68 -14.41 7.94
C ASP A 76 16.21 -12.99 7.53
N GLY A 77 14.92 -12.69 7.65
CA GLY A 77 14.37 -11.36 7.34
C GLY A 77 14.95 -10.25 8.23
N ILE A 78 15.11 -10.50 9.53
CA ILE A 78 15.75 -9.56 10.45
C ILE A 78 17.23 -9.37 10.07
N ALA A 79 17.94 -10.43 9.72
CA ALA A 79 19.34 -10.38 9.30
C ALA A 79 19.50 -9.58 7.98
N LEU A 80 18.60 -9.77 6.99
CA LEU A 80 18.58 -8.98 5.75
C LEU A 80 18.42 -7.49 6.04
N TYR A 81 17.49 -7.10 6.93
CA TYR A 81 17.34 -5.70 7.33
C TYR A 81 18.55 -5.14 8.08
N ALA A 82 19.26 -5.98 8.83
CA ALA A 82 20.47 -5.56 9.54
C ALA A 82 21.69 -5.34 8.61
N SER A 83 21.64 -5.82 7.38
CA SER A 83 22.72 -5.63 6.42
C SER A 83 22.76 -4.19 5.89
N ASP A 84 23.95 -3.59 5.85
CA ASP A 84 24.21 -2.30 5.19
C ASP A 84 24.70 -2.46 3.73
N ASP A 85 24.85 -3.70 3.26
CA ASP A 85 25.27 -4.01 1.89
C ASP A 85 24.07 -3.99 0.94
N LEU A 86 23.71 -2.78 0.53
CA LEU A 86 22.55 -2.54 -0.32
C LEU A 86 22.72 -3.21 -1.71
N ALA A 87 23.96 -3.22 -2.24
CA ALA A 87 24.23 -3.85 -3.53
C ALA A 87 24.01 -5.36 -3.49
N TRP A 88 24.43 -6.01 -2.40
CA TRP A 88 24.19 -7.44 -2.18
C TRP A 88 22.69 -7.74 -2.08
N LEU A 89 21.94 -6.98 -1.28
CA LEU A 89 20.47 -7.13 -1.17
C LEU A 89 19.78 -6.94 -2.52
N GLY A 90 20.19 -5.93 -3.29
CA GLY A 90 19.66 -5.67 -4.62
C GLY A 90 19.88 -6.85 -5.57
N ARG A 91 21.11 -7.42 -5.62
CA ARG A 91 21.38 -8.60 -6.46
C ARG A 91 20.48 -9.79 -6.13
N LEU A 92 20.29 -10.10 -4.85
CA LEU A 92 19.43 -11.21 -4.41
C LEU A 92 17.96 -10.96 -4.80
N ALA A 93 17.45 -9.78 -4.52
CA ALA A 93 16.08 -9.43 -4.83
C ALA A 93 15.81 -9.34 -6.35
N HIS A 94 16.78 -8.83 -7.11
CA HIS A 94 16.70 -8.78 -8.56
C HIS A 94 16.73 -10.19 -9.18
N HIS A 95 17.57 -11.10 -8.67
CA HIS A 95 17.56 -12.50 -9.07
C HIS A 95 16.17 -13.11 -8.87
N ARG A 96 15.60 -12.98 -7.68
CA ARG A 96 14.27 -13.52 -7.38
C ARG A 96 13.16 -12.90 -8.22
N ARG A 97 13.23 -11.59 -8.46
CA ARG A 97 12.30 -10.85 -9.34
C ARG A 97 12.38 -11.37 -10.76
N THR A 98 13.59 -11.60 -11.27
CA THR A 98 13.82 -12.07 -12.64
C THR A 98 13.35 -13.52 -12.84
N GLU A 99 13.51 -14.39 -11.85
CA GLU A 99 12.94 -15.74 -11.89
C GLU A 99 11.41 -15.74 -12.02
N LEU A 100 10.73 -14.80 -11.34
CA LEU A 100 9.27 -14.72 -11.32
C LEU A 100 8.69 -14.01 -12.55
N ASN A 101 9.32 -12.93 -13.00
CA ASN A 101 8.70 -11.96 -13.93
C ASN A 101 9.58 -11.64 -15.17
N GLY A 102 10.75 -12.26 -15.29
CA GLY A 102 11.66 -11.97 -16.39
C GLY A 102 12.15 -10.52 -16.36
N ASP A 103 12.16 -9.84 -17.49
CA ASP A 103 12.48 -8.43 -17.67
C ASP A 103 11.24 -7.52 -17.71
N ARG A 104 10.04 -8.08 -17.53
CA ARG A 104 8.78 -7.36 -17.60
C ARG A 104 8.59 -6.45 -16.38
N VAL A 105 8.13 -5.23 -16.64
CA VAL A 105 7.73 -4.26 -15.61
C VAL A 105 6.30 -3.82 -15.89
N MET A 106 5.44 -4.08 -14.91
CA MET A 106 4.02 -3.76 -14.97
C MET A 106 3.77 -2.28 -14.69
N PHE A 107 2.79 -1.71 -15.41
CA PHE A 107 2.20 -0.40 -15.11
C PHE A 107 0.73 -0.38 -15.55
N ASN A 108 -0.02 0.64 -15.15
CA ASN A 108 -1.38 0.85 -15.65
C ASN A 108 -1.67 2.32 -15.92
N VAL A 109 -2.78 2.58 -16.59
CA VAL A 109 -3.33 3.93 -16.72
C VAL A 109 -4.51 4.03 -15.75
N ASN A 110 -4.30 4.74 -14.65
CA ASN A 110 -5.27 4.80 -13.56
C ASN A 110 -5.60 6.24 -13.14
N ARG A 111 -6.79 6.39 -12.61
CA ARG A 111 -7.25 7.61 -11.95
C ARG A 111 -7.69 7.31 -10.54
N HIS A 112 -7.34 8.19 -9.61
CA HIS A 112 -7.85 8.17 -8.24
C HIS A 112 -9.11 9.02 -8.14
N LEU A 113 -10.17 8.44 -7.60
CA LEU A 113 -11.44 9.12 -7.36
C LEU A 113 -11.87 8.91 -5.92
N ASN A 114 -11.62 9.90 -5.06
CA ASN A 114 -12.00 9.83 -3.65
C ASN A 114 -13.37 10.48 -3.49
N LEU A 115 -14.40 9.69 -3.20
CA LEU A 115 -15.79 10.16 -3.14
C LEU A 115 -16.08 11.04 -1.94
N THR A 116 -15.34 10.85 -0.83
CA THR A 116 -15.45 11.67 0.37
C THR A 116 -14.18 11.63 1.20
N ASN A 117 -13.79 12.75 1.77
CA ASN A 117 -12.72 12.84 2.77
C ASN A 117 -13.27 12.89 4.21
N VAL A 118 -14.61 12.90 4.39
CA VAL A 118 -15.22 12.90 5.71
C VAL A 118 -15.03 11.54 6.37
N CYS A 119 -14.37 11.52 7.54
CA CYS A 119 -13.95 10.29 8.20
C CYS A 119 -14.21 10.31 9.70
N SER A 120 -14.80 9.22 10.21
CA SER A 120 -14.99 9.00 11.65
C SER A 120 -13.68 8.72 12.37
N ALA A 121 -12.70 8.11 11.70
CA ALA A 121 -11.38 7.80 12.26
C ALA A 121 -10.44 9.01 12.21
N SER A 122 -9.40 8.99 13.06
CA SER A 122 -8.37 10.03 13.17
C SER A 122 -6.97 9.41 13.14
N CYS A 123 -6.74 8.49 12.18
CA CYS A 123 -5.45 7.80 12.04
C CYS A 123 -4.30 8.81 11.93
N ALA A 124 -3.24 8.58 12.70
CA ALA A 124 -2.17 9.56 12.88
C ALA A 124 -1.34 9.83 11.60
N TYR A 125 -1.33 8.89 10.66
CA TYR A 125 -0.63 9.00 9.38
C TYR A 125 -1.47 9.63 8.25
N CYS A 126 -2.79 9.77 8.44
CA CYS A 126 -3.71 10.15 7.38
C CYS A 126 -3.89 11.66 7.29
N SER A 127 -3.46 12.25 6.19
CA SER A 127 -3.62 13.67 5.88
C SER A 127 -4.96 13.97 5.20
N PHE A 128 -5.56 12.97 4.59
CA PHE A 128 -6.77 13.11 3.79
C PHE A 128 -8.04 13.31 4.63
N GLN A 129 -8.12 12.72 5.82
CA GLN A 129 -9.31 12.70 6.65
C GLN A 129 -9.76 14.11 7.10
N ARG A 130 -11.05 14.36 7.05
CA ARG A 130 -11.72 15.57 7.57
C ARG A 130 -12.85 15.20 8.52
N LYS A 131 -13.10 16.02 9.52
CA LYS A 131 -14.30 15.89 10.34
C LYS A 131 -15.49 16.60 9.67
N PRO A 132 -16.72 16.13 9.93
CA PRO A 132 -17.91 16.84 9.43
C PRO A 132 -17.88 18.32 9.80
N GLY A 133 -18.10 19.20 8.80
CA GLY A 133 -18.11 20.65 8.99
C GLY A 133 -16.73 21.33 8.92
N GLU A 134 -15.63 20.61 8.74
CA GLU A 134 -14.36 21.25 8.40
C GLU A 134 -14.43 21.90 7.00
N LYS A 135 -13.71 23.01 6.80
CA LYS A 135 -13.83 23.89 5.64
C LYS A 135 -13.70 23.19 4.28
N ASP A 136 -12.85 22.19 4.20
CA ASP A 136 -12.53 21.42 2.99
C ASP A 136 -13.08 19.97 3.04
N ALA A 137 -13.98 19.69 3.99
CA ALA A 137 -14.73 18.44 4.03
C ALA A 137 -15.70 18.37 2.84
N TYR A 138 -15.67 17.27 2.11
CA TYR A 138 -16.55 17.06 0.96
C TYR A 138 -17.11 15.65 0.89
N THR A 139 -18.23 15.53 0.20
CA THR A 139 -18.81 14.25 -0.24
C THR A 139 -19.39 14.51 -1.63
N MET A 140 -18.89 13.79 -2.63
CA MET A 140 -19.33 13.95 -4.01
C MET A 140 -20.74 13.42 -4.19
N ARG A 141 -21.51 14.10 -5.03
CA ARG A 141 -22.73 13.55 -5.59
C ARG A 141 -22.37 12.51 -6.66
N ILE A 142 -23.26 11.58 -6.94
CA ILE A 142 -23.01 10.52 -7.92
C ILE A 142 -22.75 11.09 -9.32
N ASP A 143 -23.56 12.08 -9.72
CA ASP A 143 -23.40 12.79 -11.01
C ASP A 143 -22.03 13.49 -11.11
N GLU A 144 -21.56 14.06 -10.01
CA GLU A 144 -20.21 14.66 -9.94
C GLU A 144 -19.10 13.62 -10.07
N ALA A 145 -19.24 12.49 -9.36
CA ALA A 145 -18.26 11.38 -9.43
C ALA A 145 -18.15 10.84 -10.87
N VAL A 146 -19.27 10.62 -11.55
CA VAL A 146 -19.32 10.16 -12.94
C VAL A 146 -18.69 11.19 -13.88
N ARG A 147 -19.01 12.48 -13.73
CA ARG A 147 -18.41 13.55 -14.53
C ARG A 147 -16.89 13.57 -14.38
N LYS A 148 -16.40 13.56 -13.14
CA LYS A 148 -14.95 13.54 -12.88
C LYS A 148 -14.27 12.29 -13.44
N ALA A 149 -14.88 11.13 -13.34
CA ALA A 149 -14.32 9.89 -13.88
C ALA A 149 -14.15 9.98 -15.42
N LYS A 150 -15.01 10.74 -16.12
CA LYS A 150 -14.96 10.94 -17.57
C LYS A 150 -13.97 12.01 -18.05
N GLU A 151 -13.47 12.86 -17.16
CA GLU A 151 -12.57 13.97 -17.55
C GLU A 151 -11.22 13.48 -18.13
N MET A 152 -10.96 12.17 -18.15
CA MET A 152 -9.75 11.55 -18.71
C MET A 152 -10.04 10.62 -19.89
N GLU A 153 -11.07 10.89 -20.67
CA GLU A 153 -11.44 10.03 -21.83
C GLU A 153 -10.34 9.93 -22.91
N ASP A 154 -9.38 10.85 -22.95
CA ASP A 154 -8.32 10.89 -23.98
C ASP A 154 -7.23 9.82 -23.77
N GLU A 155 -7.04 9.33 -22.57
CA GLU A 155 -6.19 8.18 -22.28
C GLU A 155 -7.05 6.95 -21.99
N GLN A 156 -6.74 5.83 -22.63
CA GLN A 156 -7.46 4.57 -22.39
C GLN A 156 -7.29 4.13 -20.93
N LEU A 157 -8.17 4.63 -20.07
CA LEU A 157 -8.17 4.34 -18.65
C LEU A 157 -8.41 2.84 -18.41
N THR A 158 -7.50 2.19 -17.67
CA THR A 158 -7.62 0.78 -17.33
C THR A 158 -8.21 0.54 -15.95
N GLU A 159 -8.06 1.53 -15.03
CA GLU A 159 -8.46 1.39 -13.62
C GLU A 159 -8.98 2.70 -13.02
N LEU A 160 -10.10 2.64 -12.30
CA LEU A 160 -10.48 3.65 -11.31
C LEU A 160 -10.15 3.12 -9.91
N HIS A 161 -9.35 3.88 -9.18
CA HIS A 161 -8.96 3.61 -7.81
C HIS A 161 -9.76 4.48 -6.84
N ILE A 162 -10.58 3.87 -5.97
CA ILE A 162 -11.49 4.58 -5.07
C ILE A 162 -11.24 4.17 -3.63
N VAL A 163 -10.76 5.12 -2.81
CA VAL A 163 -10.60 4.98 -1.35
C VAL A 163 -11.20 6.20 -0.68
N ASN A 164 -11.93 6.02 0.42
CA ASN A 164 -12.70 7.09 1.03
C ASN A 164 -12.47 7.20 2.53
N GLY A 165 -12.90 8.33 3.10
CA GLY A 165 -13.11 8.43 4.54
C GLY A 165 -14.29 7.56 5.00
N LEU A 166 -14.24 7.11 6.26
CA LEU A 166 -15.32 6.38 6.92
C LEU A 166 -16.45 7.35 7.30
N HIS A 167 -17.31 7.65 6.34
CA HIS A 167 -18.31 8.72 6.48
C HIS A 167 -19.40 8.36 7.50
N PRO A 168 -19.63 9.17 8.56
CA PRO A 168 -20.50 8.80 9.68
C PRO A 168 -21.99 8.69 9.32
N THR A 169 -22.47 9.41 8.30
CA THR A 169 -23.90 9.53 7.99
C THR A 169 -24.27 9.22 6.54
N LEU A 170 -23.26 8.93 5.68
CA LEU A 170 -23.56 8.56 4.29
C LEU A 170 -24.19 7.15 4.27
N PRO A 171 -25.38 6.98 3.69
CA PRO A 171 -26.07 5.70 3.75
C PRO A 171 -25.40 4.64 2.87
N TRP A 172 -25.44 3.38 3.30
CA TRP A 172 -24.87 2.24 2.59
C TRP A 172 -25.21 2.21 1.09
N ARG A 173 -26.49 2.40 0.74
CA ARG A 173 -26.97 2.38 -0.66
C ARG A 173 -26.27 3.35 -1.61
N TYR A 174 -25.56 4.36 -1.09
CA TYR A 174 -24.77 5.29 -1.92
C TYR A 174 -23.63 4.55 -2.64
N TYR A 175 -22.92 3.66 -1.96
CA TYR A 175 -21.72 3.01 -2.46
C TYR A 175 -21.99 2.05 -3.63
N PRO A 176 -22.89 1.06 -3.56
CA PRO A 176 -23.19 0.23 -4.73
C PRO A 176 -23.86 1.03 -5.86
N LYS A 177 -24.62 2.08 -5.53
CA LYS A 177 -25.23 2.94 -6.57
C LYS A 177 -24.17 3.70 -7.37
N VAL A 178 -23.16 4.31 -6.71
CA VAL A 178 -22.10 5.03 -7.42
C VAL A 178 -21.27 4.09 -8.28
N LEU A 179 -21.00 2.85 -7.85
CA LEU A 179 -20.29 1.87 -8.66
C LEU A 179 -21.08 1.51 -9.93
N ARG A 180 -22.38 1.26 -9.83
CA ARG A 180 -23.25 0.97 -11.00
C ARG A 180 -23.24 2.11 -12.01
N GLU A 181 -23.34 3.36 -11.55
CA GLU A 181 -23.29 4.54 -12.44
C GLU A 181 -21.91 4.74 -13.08
N LEU A 182 -20.82 4.53 -12.33
CA LEU A 182 -19.46 4.55 -12.87
C LEU A 182 -19.25 3.44 -13.90
N LYS A 183 -19.72 2.22 -13.62
CA LYS A 183 -19.58 1.09 -14.54
C LYS A 183 -20.44 1.26 -15.81
N ALA A 184 -21.63 1.85 -15.69
CA ALA A 184 -22.45 2.20 -16.83
C ALA A 184 -21.80 3.29 -17.71
N ALA A 185 -21.14 4.26 -17.09
CA ALA A 185 -20.46 5.35 -17.77
C ALA A 185 -19.12 4.94 -18.41
N LEU A 186 -18.40 3.98 -17.80
CA LEU A 186 -17.07 3.51 -18.17
C LEU A 186 -17.02 1.97 -18.17
N PRO A 187 -17.70 1.28 -19.10
CA PRO A 187 -17.92 -0.16 -19.03
C PRO A 187 -16.63 -0.99 -19.11
N ASN A 188 -15.59 -0.48 -19.77
CA ASN A 188 -14.31 -1.17 -19.96
C ASN A 188 -13.32 -0.92 -18.82
N VAL A 189 -13.55 0.12 -17.98
CA VAL A 189 -12.66 0.48 -16.87
C VAL A 189 -12.90 -0.47 -15.70
N LYS A 190 -11.81 -0.94 -15.10
CA LYS A 190 -11.84 -1.79 -13.92
C LYS A 190 -12.00 -0.96 -12.66
N LEU A 191 -12.94 -1.34 -11.79
CA LEU A 191 -13.20 -0.67 -10.52
C LEU A 191 -12.42 -1.37 -9.39
N LYS A 192 -11.35 -0.73 -8.91
CA LYS A 192 -10.61 -1.13 -7.71
C LYS A 192 -11.00 -0.17 -6.59
N CYS A 193 -11.89 -0.61 -5.74
CA CYS A 193 -12.54 0.27 -4.78
C CYS A 193 -12.55 -0.33 -3.38
N PHE A 194 -12.50 0.56 -2.41
CA PHE A 194 -12.66 0.30 -0.98
C PHE A 194 -11.52 -0.55 -0.38
N THR A 195 -11.24 -0.27 0.85
CA THR A 195 -10.33 -1.02 1.70
C THR A 195 -11.11 -2.02 2.56
N ALA A 196 -10.41 -3.00 3.13
CA ALA A 196 -11.03 -3.87 4.15
C ALA A 196 -11.60 -3.05 5.33
N THR A 197 -10.98 -1.92 5.67
CA THR A 197 -11.48 -0.99 6.70
C THR A 197 -12.81 -0.37 6.30
N GLU A 198 -13.00 -0.01 5.03
CA GLU A 198 -14.29 0.50 4.54
C GLU A 198 -15.33 -0.59 4.50
N VAL A 199 -14.99 -1.83 4.11
CA VAL A 199 -15.93 -2.97 4.15
C VAL A 199 -16.41 -3.23 5.58
N GLN A 200 -15.51 -3.24 6.58
CA GLN A 200 -15.90 -3.34 7.99
C GLN A 200 -16.80 -2.15 8.42
N TRP A 201 -16.51 -0.95 7.93
CA TRP A 201 -17.37 0.20 8.18
C TRP A 201 -18.76 0.03 7.56
N PHE A 202 -18.83 -0.57 6.38
CA PHE A 202 -20.09 -0.86 5.71
C PHE A 202 -20.93 -1.90 6.50
N GLU A 203 -20.30 -2.92 7.11
CA GLU A 203 -21.00 -3.82 8.06
C GLU A 203 -21.71 -3.01 9.16
N LYS A 204 -21.03 -2.02 9.74
CA LYS A 204 -21.55 -1.19 10.81
C LYS A 204 -22.73 -0.31 10.39
N ILE A 205 -22.68 0.30 9.20
CA ILE A 205 -23.72 1.25 8.77
C ILE A 205 -24.90 0.60 8.03
N SER A 206 -24.71 -0.62 7.49
CA SER A 206 -25.75 -1.36 6.76
C SER A 206 -26.45 -2.41 7.62
N GLY A 207 -25.74 -3.00 8.59
CA GLY A 207 -26.15 -4.21 9.30
C GLY A 207 -26.00 -5.50 8.50
N LEU A 208 -25.44 -5.44 7.28
CA LEU A 208 -25.11 -6.61 6.47
C LEU A 208 -23.77 -7.20 6.90
N SER A 209 -23.54 -8.47 6.60
CA SER A 209 -22.23 -9.11 6.74
C SER A 209 -21.27 -8.64 5.64
N ALA A 210 -19.95 -8.78 5.86
CA ALA A 210 -18.95 -8.49 4.83
C ALA A 210 -19.15 -9.33 3.57
N ASP A 211 -19.65 -10.55 3.71
CA ASP A 211 -19.93 -11.46 2.59
C ASP A 211 -21.04 -10.89 1.68
N GLU A 212 -22.18 -10.47 2.28
CA GLU A 212 -23.30 -9.83 1.57
C GLU A 212 -22.89 -8.48 0.96
N ILE A 213 -22.07 -7.70 1.68
CA ILE A 213 -21.52 -6.42 1.17
C ILE A 213 -20.66 -6.64 -0.06
N LEU A 214 -19.77 -7.62 -0.02
CA LEU A 214 -18.91 -7.94 -1.16
C LEU A 214 -19.73 -8.41 -2.36
N ASP A 215 -20.77 -9.23 -2.15
CA ASP A 215 -21.66 -9.66 -3.23
C ASP A 215 -22.38 -8.46 -3.87
N GLU A 216 -22.97 -7.56 -3.06
CA GLU A 216 -23.68 -6.38 -3.59
C GLU A 216 -22.73 -5.43 -4.34
N LEU A 217 -21.48 -5.25 -3.85
CA LEU A 217 -20.48 -4.42 -4.51
C LEU A 217 -19.97 -5.06 -5.81
N MET A 218 -19.77 -6.39 -5.83
CA MET A 218 -19.38 -7.11 -7.05
C MET A 218 -20.48 -7.05 -8.11
N ASP A 219 -21.73 -7.22 -7.73
CA ASP A 219 -22.90 -7.04 -8.62
C ASP A 219 -23.00 -5.59 -9.14
N ALA A 220 -22.50 -4.62 -8.37
CA ALA A 220 -22.42 -3.23 -8.77
C ALA A 220 -21.19 -2.90 -9.65
N GLY A 221 -20.29 -3.86 -9.88
CA GLY A 221 -19.12 -3.72 -10.74
C GLY A 221 -17.78 -3.63 -10.04
N LEU A 222 -17.69 -3.88 -8.71
CA LEU A 222 -16.41 -4.00 -8.01
C LEU A 222 -15.60 -5.18 -8.55
N GLU A 223 -14.33 -4.94 -8.90
CA GLU A 223 -13.46 -5.98 -9.45
C GLU A 223 -12.23 -6.28 -8.57
N SER A 224 -11.86 -5.36 -7.69
CA SER A 224 -10.81 -5.54 -6.69
C SER A 224 -11.01 -4.64 -5.49
N LEU A 225 -10.65 -5.10 -4.31
CA LEU A 225 -10.43 -4.22 -3.16
C LEU A 225 -9.09 -3.49 -3.31
N THR A 226 -8.88 -2.46 -2.48
CA THR A 226 -7.58 -1.84 -2.29
C THR A 226 -6.88 -2.42 -1.05
N GLY A 227 -5.55 -2.37 -0.99
CA GLY A 227 -4.78 -2.99 0.11
C GLY A 227 -4.71 -2.16 1.39
N GLY A 228 -5.25 -0.94 1.39
CA GLY A 228 -5.17 -0.02 2.54
C GLY A 228 -5.86 -0.54 3.81
N GLY A 229 -5.56 0.09 4.94
CA GLY A 229 -6.00 -0.36 6.26
C GLY A 229 -5.06 -1.37 6.91
N ALA A 230 -4.11 -1.92 6.16
CA ALA A 230 -3.09 -2.84 6.67
C ALA A 230 -2.05 -2.14 7.55
N GLU A 231 -1.48 -1.08 7.10
CA GLU A 231 -0.40 -0.25 7.65
C GLU A 231 0.73 -1.07 8.29
N ILE A 232 0.68 -1.36 9.58
CA ILE A 232 1.47 -2.34 10.33
C ILE A 232 0.50 -3.15 11.20
N PHE A 233 0.61 -4.49 11.17
CA PHE A 233 -0.30 -5.36 11.93
C PHE A 233 0.10 -5.54 13.40
N ASP A 234 1.38 -5.41 13.71
CA ASP A 234 1.86 -5.55 15.09
C ASP A 234 1.20 -4.50 16.00
N TRP A 235 0.54 -4.97 17.07
CA TRP A 235 -0.23 -4.12 17.97
C TRP A 235 0.62 -3.09 18.72
N GLU A 236 1.87 -3.41 19.01
CA GLU A 236 2.79 -2.49 19.69
C GLU A 236 2.94 -1.16 18.92
N VAL A 237 2.93 -1.23 17.58
CA VAL A 237 3.00 -0.06 16.69
C VAL A 237 1.61 0.44 16.31
N ARG A 238 0.72 -0.49 15.90
CA ARG A 238 -0.57 -0.17 15.31
C ARG A 238 -1.44 0.70 16.20
N GLN A 239 -1.49 0.44 17.51
CA GLN A 239 -2.28 1.21 18.48
C GLN A 239 -1.92 2.71 18.55
N HIS A 240 -0.73 3.10 18.06
CA HIS A 240 -0.26 4.48 18.05
C HIS A 240 -0.55 5.22 16.76
N ILE A 241 -0.84 4.50 15.67
CA ILE A 241 -0.99 5.11 14.36
C ILE A 241 -2.39 4.95 13.77
N VAL A 242 -3.13 3.92 14.15
CA VAL A 242 -4.44 3.58 13.61
C VAL A 242 -5.54 3.87 14.63
N ASP A 243 -6.60 4.56 14.20
CA ASP A 243 -7.76 4.92 15.04
C ASP A 243 -9.03 4.13 14.66
N HIS A 244 -9.05 3.44 13.52
CA HIS A 244 -10.19 2.59 13.13
C HIS A 244 -10.08 1.19 13.76
N ALA A 245 -11.26 0.52 13.88
CA ALA A 245 -11.36 -0.78 14.54
C ALA A 245 -10.92 -1.99 13.69
N CYS A 246 -10.63 -1.80 12.40
CA CYS A 246 -10.21 -2.87 11.52
C CYS A 246 -8.73 -3.25 11.81
N HIS A 247 -8.54 -4.31 12.57
CA HIS A 247 -7.24 -4.89 12.89
C HIS A 247 -6.94 -6.09 11.98
N TRP A 248 -5.86 -6.84 12.27
CA TRP A 248 -5.44 -7.97 11.45
C TRP A 248 -6.55 -9.00 11.23
N GLU A 249 -7.30 -9.33 12.27
CA GLU A 249 -8.34 -10.34 12.26
C GLU A 249 -9.44 -9.99 11.24
N ASP A 250 -9.94 -8.75 11.29
CA ASP A 250 -10.97 -8.26 10.36
C ASP A 250 -10.42 -8.03 8.97
N TRP A 251 -9.23 -7.42 8.87
CA TRP A 251 -8.58 -7.17 7.59
C TRP A 251 -8.35 -8.49 6.82
N SER A 252 -7.79 -9.48 7.50
CA SER A 252 -7.53 -10.80 6.89
C SER A 252 -8.80 -11.57 6.59
N ARG A 253 -9.82 -11.49 7.46
CA ARG A 253 -11.16 -12.08 7.24
C ARG A 253 -11.79 -11.55 5.96
N ILE A 254 -11.79 -10.23 5.77
CA ILE A 254 -12.39 -9.59 4.60
C ILE A 254 -11.63 -9.96 3.32
N HIS A 255 -10.28 -9.97 3.35
CA HIS A 255 -9.51 -10.43 2.21
C HIS A 255 -9.73 -11.91 1.89
N ARG A 256 -9.86 -12.80 2.90
CA ARG A 256 -10.26 -14.22 2.67
C ARG A 256 -11.60 -14.35 1.94
N LEU A 257 -12.60 -13.59 2.37
CA LEU A 257 -13.91 -13.56 1.71
C LEU A 257 -13.78 -13.08 0.25
N ALA A 258 -13.09 -11.99 0.01
CA ALA A 258 -12.86 -11.45 -1.33
C ALA A 258 -12.11 -12.45 -2.23
N HIS A 259 -11.06 -13.09 -1.71
CA HIS A 259 -10.30 -14.12 -2.43
C HIS A 259 -11.15 -15.36 -2.70
N GLY A 260 -11.99 -15.79 -1.74
CA GLY A 260 -12.94 -16.90 -1.91
C GLY A 260 -13.98 -16.65 -3.00
N LYS A 261 -14.31 -15.38 -3.26
CA LYS A 261 -15.17 -14.95 -4.39
C LYS A 261 -14.39 -14.80 -5.72
N GLY A 262 -13.10 -15.17 -5.75
CA GLY A 262 -12.25 -15.10 -6.96
C GLY A 262 -11.63 -13.73 -7.22
N MET A 263 -11.77 -12.78 -6.29
CA MET A 263 -11.18 -11.47 -6.43
C MET A 263 -9.66 -11.53 -6.19
N LYS A 264 -8.87 -10.85 -7.02
CA LYS A 264 -7.46 -10.58 -6.77
C LYS A 264 -7.32 -9.20 -6.15
N THR A 265 -6.53 -9.11 -5.06
CA THR A 265 -6.38 -7.85 -4.31
C THR A 265 -4.91 -7.50 -4.11
N PRO A 266 -4.55 -6.22 -3.92
CA PRO A 266 -3.26 -5.83 -3.38
C PRO A 266 -3.20 -6.05 -1.87
N SER A 267 -1.97 -6.13 -1.35
CA SER A 267 -1.65 -5.96 0.07
C SER A 267 -0.66 -4.81 0.24
N THR A 268 -0.72 -4.10 1.36
CA THR A 268 0.12 -2.92 1.62
C THR A 268 0.83 -3.03 2.96
N MET A 269 1.90 -2.25 3.12
CA MET A 269 2.56 -1.99 4.40
C MET A 269 2.95 -0.51 4.44
N LEU A 270 2.63 0.19 5.52
CA LEU A 270 3.17 1.52 5.78
C LEU A 270 4.46 1.38 6.59
N TYR A 271 5.56 1.96 6.10
CA TYR A 271 6.86 1.88 6.76
C TYR A 271 7.57 3.24 6.82
N GLY A 272 8.60 3.32 7.67
CA GLY A 272 9.41 4.54 7.84
C GLY A 272 8.80 5.53 8.82
N HIS A 273 8.04 5.05 9.82
CA HIS A 273 7.47 5.87 10.90
C HIS A 273 8.07 5.48 12.27
N ILE A 274 7.33 4.79 13.14
CA ILE A 274 7.79 4.38 14.48
C ILE A 274 8.07 2.88 14.61
N GLU A 275 7.83 2.14 13.54
CA GLU A 275 8.08 0.71 13.48
C GLU A 275 9.57 0.39 13.36
N GLU A 276 9.93 -0.82 13.78
CA GLU A 276 11.27 -1.40 13.63
C GLU A 276 11.26 -2.50 12.55
N PRO A 277 12.44 -2.93 12.06
CA PRO A 277 12.53 -4.02 11.08
C PRO A 277 11.77 -5.30 11.46
N ARG A 278 11.74 -5.66 12.75
CA ARG A 278 11.00 -6.84 13.24
C ARG A 278 9.49 -6.76 13.00
N HIS A 279 8.92 -5.56 13.05
CA HIS A 279 7.50 -5.34 12.77
C HIS A 279 7.18 -5.45 11.29
N ARG A 280 8.08 -4.98 10.41
CA ARG A 280 7.97 -5.14 8.95
C ARG A 280 8.06 -6.60 8.55
N VAL A 281 9.00 -7.35 9.15
CA VAL A 281 9.16 -8.80 8.94
C VAL A 281 7.90 -9.54 9.39
N ASP A 282 7.38 -9.25 10.58
CA ASP A 282 6.13 -9.85 11.09
C ASP A 282 4.96 -9.58 10.13
N HIS A 283 4.82 -8.35 9.68
CA HIS A 283 3.77 -7.94 8.74
C HIS A 283 3.83 -8.75 7.43
N VAL A 284 5.00 -8.83 6.81
CA VAL A 284 5.19 -9.57 5.56
C VAL A 284 4.95 -11.07 5.75
N LEU A 285 5.38 -11.65 6.87
CA LEU A 285 5.16 -13.07 7.13
C LEU A 285 3.67 -13.40 7.34
N ARG A 286 2.89 -12.56 8.02
CA ARG A 286 1.43 -12.73 8.12
C ARG A 286 0.76 -12.67 6.74
N LEU A 287 1.16 -11.75 5.88
CA LEU A 287 0.64 -11.66 4.51
C LEU A 287 1.03 -12.89 3.69
N ARG A 288 2.26 -13.40 3.85
CA ARG A 288 2.73 -14.62 3.17
C ARG A 288 1.92 -15.84 3.57
N GLU A 289 1.62 -16.01 4.87
CA GLU A 289 0.77 -17.08 5.38
C GLU A 289 -0.65 -16.99 4.82
N LEU A 290 -1.23 -15.78 4.77
CA LEU A 290 -2.54 -15.57 4.15
C LEU A 290 -2.52 -15.84 2.63
N GLN A 291 -1.42 -15.53 1.97
CA GLN A 291 -1.23 -15.87 0.56
C GLN A 291 -1.08 -17.38 0.33
N ASP A 292 -0.39 -18.11 1.22
CA ASP A 292 -0.34 -19.57 1.19
C ASP A 292 -1.74 -20.19 1.29
N GLU A 293 -2.60 -19.60 2.11
CA GLU A 293 -3.98 -20.04 2.32
C GLU A 293 -4.89 -19.74 1.12
N THR A 294 -4.77 -18.53 0.54
CA THR A 294 -5.79 -18.02 -0.39
C THR A 294 -5.31 -17.85 -1.83
N GLY A 295 -4.01 -17.65 -2.04
CA GLY A 295 -3.44 -17.31 -3.35
C GLY A 295 -4.02 -16.02 -3.98
N GLY A 296 -4.71 -15.18 -3.20
CA GLY A 296 -5.52 -14.07 -3.70
C GLY A 296 -4.78 -12.75 -3.85
N PHE A 297 -3.64 -12.54 -3.22
CA PHE A 297 -2.87 -11.32 -3.40
C PHE A 297 -2.15 -11.32 -4.76
N ALA A 298 -2.42 -10.29 -5.56
CA ALA A 298 -1.73 -10.08 -6.83
C ALA A 298 -0.42 -9.31 -6.65
N VAL A 299 -0.37 -8.38 -5.69
CA VAL A 299 0.76 -7.47 -5.51
C VAL A 299 0.93 -7.06 -4.05
N PHE A 300 2.17 -6.86 -3.65
CA PHE A 300 2.54 -6.22 -2.39
C PHE A 300 3.08 -4.82 -2.63
N ILE A 301 2.62 -3.84 -1.83
CA ILE A 301 2.94 -2.42 -1.99
C ILE A 301 3.49 -1.85 -0.68
N PRO A 302 4.81 -1.78 -0.49
CA PRO A 302 5.40 -1.01 0.61
C PRO A 302 5.19 0.49 0.35
N LEU A 303 4.47 1.16 1.26
CA LEU A 303 4.16 2.58 1.20
C LEU A 303 5.05 3.33 2.19
N ARG A 304 5.84 4.28 1.71
CA ARG A 304 6.70 5.10 2.57
C ARG A 304 5.88 6.16 3.28
N TYR A 305 6.00 6.21 4.62
CA TYR A 305 5.41 7.27 5.41
C TYR A 305 5.88 8.65 4.96
N GLN A 306 4.93 9.58 4.75
CA GLN A 306 5.19 10.96 4.36
C GLN A 306 5.16 11.84 5.60
N HIS A 307 6.32 12.45 5.92
CA HIS A 307 6.56 13.12 7.18
C HIS A 307 6.00 14.55 7.25
N ASP A 308 6.15 15.34 6.21
CA ASP A 308 5.97 16.79 6.24
C ASP A 308 4.67 17.27 5.57
N PHE A 309 3.60 16.50 5.69
CA PHE A 309 2.34 16.96 5.14
C PHE A 309 1.75 18.09 5.97
N VAL A 310 1.83 19.30 5.41
CA VAL A 310 1.10 20.47 5.91
C VAL A 310 -0.09 20.69 4.98
N ASP A 311 -1.30 20.69 5.54
CA ASP A 311 -2.48 21.02 4.79
C ASP A 311 -2.42 22.49 4.35
N SER A 312 -2.37 22.74 3.04
CA SER A 312 -2.30 24.09 2.47
C SER A 312 -3.57 24.91 2.71
N ALA A 313 -4.71 24.26 2.98
CA ALA A 313 -5.99 24.93 3.14
C ALA A 313 -6.14 25.64 4.49
N ASP A 314 -5.59 25.08 5.57
CA ASP A 314 -5.70 25.64 6.93
C ASP A 314 -4.36 25.72 7.69
N GLY A 315 -3.25 25.33 7.06
CA GLY A 315 -1.91 25.34 7.63
C GLY A 315 -1.70 24.36 8.79
N LYS A 316 -2.63 23.41 9.00
CA LYS A 316 -2.52 22.41 10.08
C LYS A 316 -1.71 21.21 9.65
N ILE A 317 -0.82 20.76 10.52
CA ILE A 317 -0.16 19.46 10.37
C ILE A 317 -1.17 18.38 10.75
N ARG A 318 -1.57 17.58 9.77
CA ARG A 318 -2.55 16.50 9.99
C ARG A 318 -1.89 15.21 10.40
N ASN A 319 -0.67 14.99 9.98
CA ASN A 319 0.09 13.79 10.31
C ASN A 319 0.75 13.94 11.68
N ARG A 320 0.25 13.22 12.70
CA ARG A 320 0.65 13.35 14.09
C ARG A 320 1.87 12.52 14.49
N ILE A 321 2.33 11.61 13.64
CA ILE A 321 3.54 10.82 13.92
C ILE A 321 4.80 11.67 13.70
N GLN A 322 4.68 12.78 13.02
CA GLN A 322 5.76 13.66 12.58
C GLN A 322 6.78 14.00 13.68
N ALA A 323 6.31 14.30 14.89
CA ALA A 323 7.20 14.65 16.02
C ALA A 323 8.06 13.48 16.52
N GLN A 324 7.79 12.25 16.10
CA GLN A 324 8.41 11.04 16.63
C GLN A 324 9.38 10.36 15.65
N THR A 325 9.39 10.76 14.39
CA THR A 325 10.16 10.07 13.34
C THR A 325 10.73 11.03 12.28
N THR A 326 11.63 10.51 11.48
CA THR A 326 12.14 11.15 10.26
C THR A 326 11.75 10.32 9.05
N MET A 327 11.56 10.96 7.90
CA MET A 327 11.23 10.24 6.66
C MET A 327 12.32 9.22 6.31
N ALA A 328 11.91 8.02 5.91
CA ALA A 328 12.82 6.96 5.50
C ALA A 328 13.70 7.42 4.31
N ALA A 329 15.01 7.21 4.43
CA ALA A 329 15.96 7.53 3.37
C ALA A 329 15.72 6.65 2.12
N PRO A 330 16.11 7.11 0.91
CA PRO A 330 16.02 6.30 -0.30
C PRO A 330 16.66 4.91 -0.18
N ALA A 331 17.82 4.80 0.47
CA ALA A 331 18.48 3.52 0.72
C ALA A 331 17.64 2.57 1.60
N GLU A 332 16.90 3.08 2.57
CA GLU A 332 15.98 2.29 3.38
C GLU A 332 14.77 1.82 2.57
N SER A 333 14.28 2.64 1.65
CA SER A 333 13.22 2.24 0.72
C SER A 333 13.67 1.10 -0.19
N LEU A 334 14.85 1.20 -0.80
CA LEU A 334 15.41 0.14 -1.63
C LEU A 334 15.64 -1.16 -0.83
N LYS A 335 16.16 -1.05 0.41
CA LYS A 335 16.28 -2.19 1.34
C LYS A 335 14.92 -2.82 1.63
N THR A 336 13.89 -2.02 1.88
CA THR A 336 12.53 -2.50 2.18
C THR A 336 11.94 -3.25 0.98
N PHE A 337 12.09 -2.75 -0.23
CA PHE A 337 11.67 -3.47 -1.45
C PHE A 337 12.40 -4.81 -1.59
N ALA A 338 13.73 -4.80 -1.45
CA ALA A 338 14.54 -6.01 -1.59
C ALA A 338 14.14 -7.09 -0.57
N VAL A 339 14.07 -6.72 0.71
CA VAL A 339 13.69 -7.67 1.78
C VAL A 339 12.25 -8.16 1.60
N SER A 340 11.34 -7.29 1.16
CA SER A 340 9.95 -7.67 0.88
C SER A 340 9.85 -8.70 -0.23
N ARG A 341 10.58 -8.53 -1.35
CA ARG A 341 10.61 -9.51 -2.45
C ARG A 341 11.16 -10.87 -2.00
N LEU A 342 12.18 -10.85 -1.14
CA LEU A 342 12.83 -12.07 -0.65
C LEU A 342 11.98 -12.82 0.37
N LEU A 343 11.23 -12.12 1.24
CA LEU A 343 10.40 -12.73 2.28
C LEU A 343 9.01 -13.11 1.78
N PHE A 344 8.39 -12.29 0.91
CA PHE A 344 7.05 -12.55 0.37
C PHE A 344 7.18 -13.34 -0.93
N ASP A 345 7.78 -14.51 -0.85
CA ASP A 345 8.21 -15.37 -1.95
C ASP A 345 7.05 -15.87 -2.85
N ASN A 346 5.84 -15.93 -2.32
CA ASN A 346 4.64 -16.39 -3.00
C ASN A 346 3.72 -15.25 -3.54
N VAL A 347 4.12 -13.97 -3.42
CA VAL A 347 3.42 -12.87 -4.08
C VAL A 347 3.95 -12.66 -5.50
N PRO A 348 3.08 -12.60 -6.52
CA PRO A 348 3.53 -12.43 -7.90
C PRO A 348 4.33 -11.14 -8.12
N HIS A 349 3.81 -10.02 -7.63
CA HIS A 349 4.35 -8.69 -7.92
C HIS A 349 4.69 -7.91 -6.65
N VAL A 350 5.75 -7.08 -6.72
CA VAL A 350 6.07 -6.04 -5.73
C VAL A 350 6.06 -4.71 -6.45
N LYS A 351 5.27 -3.77 -5.91
CA LYS A 351 5.04 -2.46 -6.51
C LYS A 351 5.79 -1.36 -5.77
N CYS A 352 6.44 -0.47 -6.53
CA CYS A 352 6.85 0.84 -6.05
C CYS A 352 5.81 1.89 -6.46
N PHE A 353 5.08 2.43 -5.48
CA PHE A 353 4.18 3.56 -5.72
C PHE A 353 5.02 4.82 -5.87
N TRP A 354 5.36 5.20 -7.12
CA TRP A 354 6.33 6.24 -7.47
C TRP A 354 6.01 7.60 -6.83
N VAL A 355 4.73 7.93 -6.64
CA VAL A 355 4.29 9.20 -6.01
C VAL A 355 4.90 9.38 -4.62
N MET A 356 5.02 8.31 -3.83
CA MET A 356 5.57 8.37 -2.48
C MET A 356 7.10 8.28 -2.43
N HIS A 357 7.76 7.85 -3.50
CA HIS A 357 9.19 7.56 -3.49
C HIS A 357 10.01 8.50 -4.38
N GLY A 358 9.37 9.15 -5.35
CA GLY A 358 10.02 9.90 -6.43
C GLY A 358 10.51 8.99 -7.56
N LEU A 359 10.59 9.56 -8.77
CA LEU A 359 10.87 8.79 -10.00
C LEU A 359 12.22 8.08 -9.97
N SER A 360 13.27 8.73 -9.44
CA SER A 360 14.61 8.13 -9.37
C SER A 360 14.65 6.89 -8.48
N VAL A 361 13.97 6.92 -7.32
CA VAL A 361 13.88 5.73 -6.44
C VAL A 361 13.00 4.67 -7.08
N ALA A 362 11.91 5.06 -7.73
CA ALA A 362 11.04 4.13 -8.43
C ALA A 362 11.80 3.37 -9.54
N GLN A 363 12.58 4.08 -10.38
CA GLN A 363 13.41 3.46 -11.41
C GLN A 363 14.48 2.53 -10.82
N LEU A 364 15.22 2.98 -9.80
CA LEU A 364 16.24 2.17 -9.13
C LEU A 364 15.65 0.92 -8.47
N SER A 365 14.42 1.00 -7.94
CA SER A 365 13.75 -0.10 -7.25
C SER A 365 13.53 -1.33 -8.14
N LEU A 366 13.50 -1.17 -9.47
CA LEU A 366 13.41 -2.25 -10.45
C LEU A 366 14.59 -3.24 -10.33
N ASN A 367 15.74 -2.78 -9.84
CA ASN A 367 16.91 -3.61 -9.52
C ASN A 367 16.91 -4.11 -8.07
N PHE A 368 15.86 -3.80 -7.30
CA PHE A 368 15.68 -4.18 -5.89
C PHE A 368 14.41 -5.00 -5.66
N GLY A 369 14.00 -5.79 -6.64
CA GLY A 369 12.89 -6.73 -6.51
C GLY A 369 11.52 -6.20 -6.92
N VAL A 370 11.41 -4.93 -7.29
CA VAL A 370 10.19 -4.33 -7.83
C VAL A 370 9.99 -4.70 -9.29
N ASP A 371 8.75 -4.93 -9.68
CA ASP A 371 8.33 -5.24 -11.05
C ASP A 371 7.01 -4.55 -11.45
N ASP A 372 6.51 -3.60 -10.63
CA ASP A 372 5.34 -2.77 -10.94
C ASP A 372 5.57 -1.34 -10.44
N LEU A 373 5.37 -0.34 -11.30
CA LEU A 373 5.58 1.08 -10.98
C LEU A 373 4.27 1.84 -10.71
N ASP A 374 3.14 1.14 -10.62
CA ASP A 374 1.80 1.73 -10.61
C ASP A 374 1.43 2.34 -11.96
N GLY A 375 0.75 3.47 -11.97
CA GLY A 375 0.22 4.06 -13.19
C GLY A 375 0.37 5.57 -13.28
N SER A 376 -0.48 6.18 -14.09
CA SER A 376 -0.54 7.63 -14.29
C SER A 376 -0.91 8.41 -13.03
N VAL A 377 -1.67 7.78 -12.13
CA VAL A 377 -1.99 8.28 -10.76
C VAL A 377 -2.58 9.69 -10.77
N VAL A 378 -3.54 9.94 -11.65
CA VAL A 378 -4.20 11.25 -11.73
C VAL A 378 -5.06 11.50 -10.48
N GLU A 379 -4.97 12.70 -9.92
CA GLU A 379 -5.73 13.19 -8.75
C GLU A 379 -5.47 12.43 -7.42
N TYR A 380 -4.27 11.93 -7.19
CA TYR A 380 -3.90 11.38 -5.90
C TYR A 380 -3.83 12.47 -4.81
N LYS A 381 -4.54 12.29 -3.67
CA LYS A 381 -4.65 13.28 -2.58
C LYS A 381 -4.51 12.70 -1.16
N ILE A 382 -4.17 11.42 -1.03
CA ILE A 382 -4.29 10.75 0.27
C ILE A 382 -3.15 11.13 1.23
N THR A 383 -1.93 11.28 0.75
CA THR A 383 -0.76 11.52 1.60
C THR A 383 -0.12 12.89 1.44
N HIS A 384 -0.22 13.51 0.28
CA HIS A 384 0.33 14.85 -0.01
C HIS A 384 -0.23 15.40 -1.33
N ASP A 385 -0.15 16.71 -1.53
CA ASP A 385 -0.30 17.28 -2.86
C ASP A 385 0.87 16.79 -3.72
N ALA A 386 0.58 16.32 -4.93
CA ALA A 386 1.53 15.62 -5.79
C ALA A 386 2.78 16.46 -6.14
N ASP A 387 2.68 17.80 -6.12
CA ASP A 387 3.82 18.71 -6.34
C ASP A 387 4.77 18.84 -5.14
N SER A 388 4.42 18.27 -3.99
CA SER A 388 5.30 18.21 -2.84
C SER A 388 6.48 17.30 -3.16
N TYR A 389 7.69 17.71 -2.85
CA TYR A 389 8.95 16.97 -3.11
C TYR A 389 9.42 16.91 -4.58
N GLY A 390 8.90 17.76 -5.49
CA GLY A 390 9.35 17.79 -6.88
C GLY A 390 8.98 16.55 -7.70
N THR A 391 7.98 15.77 -7.24
CA THR A 391 7.35 14.73 -8.05
C THR A 391 6.27 15.34 -8.92
N PRO A 392 6.15 14.94 -10.20
CA PRO A 392 5.04 15.42 -11.03
C PRO A 392 3.69 14.99 -10.43
N ALA A 393 2.66 15.81 -10.62
CA ALA A 393 1.30 15.52 -10.17
C ALA A 393 0.73 14.27 -10.84
N THR A 394 1.12 14.03 -12.09
CA THR A 394 0.68 12.90 -12.91
C THR A 394 1.81 12.48 -13.84
N MET A 395 1.78 11.23 -14.30
CA MET A 395 2.63 10.75 -15.40
C MET A 395 1.75 10.32 -16.56
N HIS A 396 2.19 10.64 -17.76
CA HIS A 396 1.57 10.09 -18.97
C HIS A 396 2.10 8.68 -19.24
N ARG A 397 1.34 7.89 -20.02
CA ARG A 397 1.79 6.55 -20.44
C ARG A 397 3.20 6.59 -21.03
N ASP A 398 3.52 7.53 -21.87
CA ASP A 398 4.82 7.64 -22.54
C ASP A 398 5.96 7.90 -21.54
N ASP A 399 5.73 8.66 -20.47
CA ASP A 399 6.72 8.87 -19.41
C ASP A 399 7.04 7.57 -18.68
N LEU A 400 6.01 6.75 -18.37
CA LEU A 400 6.19 5.43 -17.77
C LEU A 400 6.95 4.48 -18.69
N LEU A 401 6.63 4.46 -19.99
CA LEU A 401 7.35 3.67 -20.98
C LEU A 401 8.83 4.04 -21.01
N HIS A 402 9.16 5.33 -21.10
CA HIS A 402 10.55 5.80 -21.11
C HIS A 402 11.28 5.46 -19.80
N LEU A 403 10.63 5.66 -18.65
CA LEU A 403 11.21 5.34 -17.35
C LEU A 403 11.62 3.86 -17.25
N ILE A 404 10.79 2.97 -17.77
CA ILE A 404 11.01 1.51 -17.76
C ILE A 404 12.07 1.11 -18.80
N TRP A 405 11.98 1.62 -20.04
CA TRP A 405 12.97 1.33 -21.08
C TRP A 405 14.37 1.81 -20.70
N ASP A 406 14.49 3.01 -20.14
CA ASP A 406 15.79 3.56 -19.72
C ASP A 406 16.41 2.72 -18.59
N ALA A 407 15.61 2.08 -17.75
CA ALA A 407 16.08 1.12 -16.75
C ALA A 407 16.48 -0.25 -17.32
N GLY A 408 16.19 -0.53 -18.59
CA GLY A 408 16.57 -1.78 -19.27
C GLY A 408 15.51 -2.86 -19.26
N PHE A 409 14.26 -2.52 -18.95
CA PHE A 409 13.16 -3.47 -18.81
C PHE A 409 12.11 -3.29 -19.91
N GLN A 410 11.22 -4.28 -20.02
CA GLN A 410 10.10 -4.27 -20.95
C GLN A 410 8.83 -3.76 -20.26
N PRO A 411 8.24 -2.64 -20.71
CA PRO A 411 6.98 -2.15 -20.17
C PRO A 411 5.81 -3.06 -20.57
N VAL A 412 4.96 -3.37 -19.59
CA VAL A 412 3.74 -4.15 -19.78
C VAL A 412 2.57 -3.43 -19.12
N GLU A 413 1.65 -2.95 -19.94
CA GLU A 413 0.41 -2.35 -19.44
C GLU A 413 -0.55 -3.45 -18.98
N ARG A 414 -1.05 -3.31 -17.75
CA ARG A 414 -1.98 -4.25 -17.11
C ARG A 414 -3.26 -3.56 -16.65
N ASN A 415 -4.28 -4.36 -16.38
CA ASN A 415 -5.48 -3.90 -15.67
C ASN A 415 -5.40 -4.24 -14.15
N THR A 416 -6.49 -3.96 -13.43
CA THR A 416 -6.65 -4.23 -11.99
C THR A 416 -6.46 -5.70 -11.61
N ARG A 417 -6.78 -6.64 -12.51
CA ARG A 417 -6.65 -8.09 -12.29
C ARG A 417 -5.27 -8.63 -12.63
N TYR A 418 -4.33 -7.75 -13.02
CA TYR A 418 -3.01 -8.11 -13.54
C TYR A 418 -3.06 -8.89 -14.87
N GLU A 419 -4.17 -8.75 -15.61
CA GLU A 419 -4.24 -9.21 -16.99
C GLU A 419 -3.49 -8.23 -17.89
N VAL A 420 -2.69 -8.76 -18.80
CA VAL A 420 -1.91 -7.95 -19.76
C VAL A 420 -2.86 -7.27 -20.73
N VAL A 421 -2.80 -5.95 -20.79
CA VAL A 421 -3.51 -5.14 -21.79
C VAL A 421 -2.67 -4.99 -23.03
N ARG A 422 -1.37 -4.66 -22.85
CA ARG A 422 -0.43 -4.45 -23.93
C ARG A 422 1.02 -4.59 -23.48
N GLU A 423 1.87 -5.15 -24.33
CA GLU A 423 3.33 -5.13 -24.22
C GLU A 423 3.91 -4.10 -25.19
N TYR A 424 4.99 -3.43 -24.78
CA TYR A 424 5.59 -2.35 -25.56
C TYR A 424 7.06 -2.66 -25.86
N ASP A 425 7.40 -2.81 -27.13
CA ASP A 425 8.77 -2.98 -27.56
C ASP A 425 9.55 -1.66 -27.44
N ALA A 426 10.82 -1.74 -27.09
CA ALA A 426 11.69 -0.57 -27.03
C ALA A 426 11.88 0.02 -28.44
N PRO A 427 11.84 1.36 -28.60
CA PRO A 427 12.17 1.99 -29.86
C PRO A 427 13.55 1.55 -30.37
N VAL A 428 13.68 1.33 -31.67
CA VAL A 428 14.92 0.87 -32.34
C VAL A 428 16.14 1.70 -31.90
N SER A 429 15.99 3.01 -31.79
CA SER A 429 17.04 3.94 -31.35
C SER A 429 17.55 3.68 -29.92
N LEU A 430 16.67 3.19 -29.02
CA LEU A 430 17.07 2.79 -27.66
C LEU A 430 17.76 1.42 -27.66
N ALA A 431 17.26 0.48 -28.48
CA ALA A 431 17.85 -0.82 -28.62
C ALA A 431 19.26 -0.75 -29.25
N GLU A 432 19.47 0.18 -30.21
CA GLU A 432 20.77 0.44 -30.83
C GLU A 432 21.75 1.05 -29.83
N ARG A 433 21.35 2.08 -29.08
CA ARG A 433 22.19 2.71 -28.04
C ARG A 433 22.68 1.73 -26.97
N ARG A 434 21.90 0.69 -26.65
CA ARG A 434 22.29 -0.34 -25.70
C ARG A 434 23.27 -1.36 -26.25
N ARG A 435 23.34 -1.53 -27.57
CA ARG A 435 24.31 -2.39 -28.23
C ARG A 435 25.69 -1.73 -28.42
N GLU A 436 25.72 -0.40 -28.32
CA GLU A 436 27.00 0.33 -28.36
C GLU A 436 27.77 0.07 -27.06
N PRO A 437 29.08 -0.24 -27.16
CA PRO A 437 29.95 -0.34 -26.00
C PRO A 437 29.88 0.97 -25.20
N GLN A 438 29.49 0.90 -23.92
CA GLN A 438 29.55 2.08 -23.07
C GLN A 438 31.00 2.57 -23.02
N GLN A 439 31.25 3.83 -23.38
CA GLN A 439 32.54 4.46 -23.15
C GLN A 439 32.79 4.48 -21.64
N VAL A 440 33.67 3.62 -21.19
CA VAL A 440 34.18 3.65 -19.82
C VAL A 440 35.09 4.87 -19.74
N TRP A 441 34.66 5.90 -19.03
CA TRP A 441 35.54 7.01 -18.70
C TRP A 441 36.63 6.48 -17.78
N ALA A 442 37.88 6.45 -18.31
CA ALA A 442 39.08 6.03 -17.57
C ALA A 442 39.48 7.14 -16.58
#